data_536c9fc2c501b24507ff6cb403b45bd0
#
_entry.id   536c9fc2c501b24507ff6cb403b45bd0
#
_cell.length_a   1.000
_cell.length_b   1.000
_cell.length_c   1.000
_cell.angle_alpha   90.00
_cell.angle_beta   90.00
_cell.angle_gamma   90.00
#
_symmetry.space_group_name_H-M   'P 1'
#
loop_
_entity.id
_entity.type
_entity.pdbx_description
1 polymer ?
#
loop_
_entity_poly.entity_id
_entity_poly.type
_entity_poly.pdbx_seq_one_letter_code
_entity_poly.pdbx_strand_id
1 'polypeptide(L)'
;MRELTLRMSGRLRHRGPDWSGIYAGKSAILAHERLSIVDPLSGGQPLISPDGDLILCVNGEIYNHKEIRRRSDYAFKTGSDCESILSLYQDIASALASADEQTADRLICSLFDSLSGIFAFGLYDQARDSFLIGRDPIGVIPLYIGSDSLGRVYIASELKALEGICEDYEPFLPGHYYYSRTPGLKRYYKRPWTDYEAVKGRKVQPLEIREALESAVKRQLMSDVPYGVLLSGGLDSSVISAIAMKYSRKRVEEDSKSDAWWPRLHSFAVGLKGAPDLAKAKEVADYIGTVHHEVNFTVQEGLDAIRDVIYHIETYDVTTVRASTPMYLLARVIKSMGIKMVLSGEGSDEVFGGYLYFHKAPTAKDFHDETIRKISKLHLYDCLRANKSLSAWGVEGRVPFLDKEFLEVAMCIDPEQKMCPGKVIEKKLVREAFEGYIPESVLWRQKEQFSDGVGYSWIDTLKEDCAQAVSDE
;
A
#
# COMPACT_ATOMS: atom_id res chain seq x y z
N MET A 1 -11.21 -25.77 15.02
CA MET A 1 -11.19 -24.51 14.23
C MET A 1 -10.43 -23.39 14.94
N ARG A 2 -10.76 -23.03 16.22
CA ARG A 2 -10.06 -21.95 16.93
C ARG A 2 -8.54 -22.13 16.99
N GLU A 3 -8.06 -23.34 17.32
CA GLU A 3 -6.63 -23.65 17.35
C GLU A 3 -5.97 -23.51 15.97
N LEU A 4 -6.67 -23.94 14.90
CA LEU A 4 -6.22 -23.76 13.53
C LEU A 4 -6.06 -22.27 13.19
N THR A 5 -7.08 -21.45 13.50
CA THR A 5 -7.03 -20.00 13.28
C THR A 5 -5.88 -19.32 14.04
N LEU A 6 -5.61 -19.75 15.29
CA LEU A 6 -4.46 -19.25 16.06
C LEU A 6 -3.11 -19.62 15.43
N ARG A 7 -2.99 -20.83 14.84
CA ARG A 7 -1.78 -21.22 14.10
C ARG A 7 -1.61 -20.37 12.82
N MET A 8 -2.71 -20.10 12.10
CA MET A 8 -2.71 -19.21 10.94
C MET A 8 -2.28 -17.80 11.33
N SER A 9 -2.90 -17.22 12.37
CA SER A 9 -2.57 -15.90 12.89
C SER A 9 -1.11 -15.81 13.33
N GLY A 10 -0.60 -16.81 14.03
CA GLY A 10 0.79 -16.87 14.48
C GLY A 10 1.82 -16.74 13.33
N ARG A 11 1.48 -17.23 12.12
CA ARG A 11 2.32 -17.05 10.91
C ARG A 11 2.38 -15.60 10.42
N LEU A 12 1.47 -14.73 10.88
CA LEU A 12 1.38 -13.31 10.52
C LEU A 12 1.89 -12.36 11.61
N ARG A 13 2.40 -12.90 12.74
CA ARG A 13 2.83 -12.12 13.92
C ARG A 13 3.84 -11.02 13.60
N HIS A 14 4.71 -11.24 12.62
CA HIS A 14 5.70 -10.28 12.19
C HIS A 14 5.07 -8.99 11.62
N ARG A 15 3.88 -9.06 11.03
CA ARG A 15 3.16 -7.91 10.49
C ARG A 15 2.59 -7.01 11.59
N GLY A 16 2.11 -7.60 12.66
CA GLY A 16 1.45 -6.89 13.76
C GLY A 16 1.93 -7.35 15.13
N PRO A 17 3.12 -6.92 15.57
CA PRO A 17 3.75 -7.41 16.78
C PRO A 17 3.18 -6.82 18.08
N ASP A 18 2.31 -5.80 18.00
CA ASP A 18 1.90 -5.02 19.16
C ASP A 18 0.76 -5.69 19.96
N TRP A 19 -0.16 -6.36 19.28
CA TRP A 19 -1.32 -6.98 19.91
C TRP A 19 -1.85 -8.15 19.07
N SER A 20 -2.47 -9.14 19.75
CA SER A 20 -3.21 -10.23 19.09
C SER A 20 -4.63 -10.30 19.63
N GLY A 21 -5.60 -10.44 18.74
CA GLY A 21 -6.99 -10.62 19.10
C GLY A 21 -7.65 -11.76 18.34
N ILE A 22 -8.64 -12.40 18.95
CA ILE A 22 -9.45 -13.44 18.33
C ILE A 22 -10.91 -13.30 18.74
N TYR A 23 -11.80 -13.45 17.77
CA TYR A 23 -13.23 -13.63 17.97
C TYR A 23 -13.63 -15.01 17.45
N ALA A 24 -14.42 -15.75 18.20
CA ALA A 24 -14.95 -17.04 17.80
C ALA A 24 -16.49 -17.00 17.90
N GLY A 25 -17.13 -16.83 16.76
CA GLY A 25 -18.57 -16.86 16.60
C GLY A 25 -19.10 -18.25 16.22
N LYS A 26 -20.38 -18.30 15.88
CA LYS A 26 -21.07 -19.55 15.49
C LYS A 26 -20.53 -20.13 14.18
N SER A 27 -20.41 -19.28 13.15
CA SER A 27 -20.05 -19.69 11.79
C SER A 27 -18.75 -19.07 11.29
N ALA A 28 -18.15 -18.12 12.04
CA ALA A 28 -16.90 -17.47 11.67
C ALA A 28 -15.95 -17.35 12.86
N ILE A 29 -14.64 -17.41 12.55
CA ILE A 29 -13.57 -17.11 13.50
C ILE A 29 -12.68 -16.07 12.83
N LEU A 30 -12.47 -14.95 13.52
CA LEU A 30 -11.61 -13.86 13.06
C LEU A 30 -10.43 -13.72 14.02
N ALA A 31 -9.23 -13.63 13.49
CA ALA A 31 -8.02 -13.35 14.27
C ALA A 31 -7.22 -12.22 13.62
N HIS A 32 -6.59 -11.40 14.45
CA HIS A 32 -5.84 -10.25 14.01
C HIS A 32 -4.53 -10.08 14.79
N GLU A 33 -3.45 -9.87 14.06
CA GLU A 33 -2.17 -9.44 14.60
C GLU A 33 -2.02 -7.95 14.28
N ARG A 34 -2.00 -7.11 15.31
CA ARG A 34 -2.11 -5.66 15.17
C ARG A 34 -0.75 -4.97 15.14
N LEU A 35 -0.56 -4.09 14.15
CA LEU A 35 0.39 -2.99 14.17
C LEU A 35 -0.38 -1.72 14.54
N SER A 36 -0.10 -1.15 15.71
CA SER A 36 -0.86 -0.02 16.25
C SER A 36 -0.28 1.30 15.74
N ILE A 37 -0.97 1.94 14.81
CA ILE A 37 -0.59 3.23 14.20
C ILE A 37 -1.60 4.32 14.59
N VAL A 38 -2.89 4.09 14.31
CA VAL A 38 -3.98 4.97 14.72
C VAL A 38 -4.67 4.36 15.92
N ASP A 39 -4.96 5.18 16.93
CA ASP A 39 -5.56 4.80 18.22
C ASP A 39 -4.85 3.60 18.89
N PRO A 40 -3.59 3.73 19.31
CA PRO A 40 -2.87 2.62 19.93
C PRO A 40 -3.54 2.07 21.18
N LEU A 41 -4.34 2.86 21.87
CA LEU A 41 -4.91 2.54 23.18
C LEU A 41 -6.23 1.77 23.11
N SER A 42 -7.18 2.15 22.24
CA SER A 42 -8.52 1.56 22.22
C SER A 42 -8.87 0.78 20.94
N GLY A 43 -8.11 0.93 19.86
CA GLY A 43 -8.37 0.31 18.55
C GLY A 43 -8.02 -1.18 18.45
N GLY A 44 -8.14 -1.96 19.52
CA GLY A 44 -7.90 -3.42 19.49
C GLY A 44 -8.83 -4.14 18.52
N GLN A 45 -8.27 -5.05 17.71
CA GLN A 45 -9.03 -5.85 16.74
C GLN A 45 -9.10 -7.33 17.16
N PRO A 46 -10.17 -8.06 16.82
CA PRO A 46 -11.32 -7.68 15.98
C PRO A 46 -12.17 -6.56 16.59
N LEU A 47 -12.57 -5.59 15.76
CA LEU A 47 -13.51 -4.53 16.14
C LEU A 47 -14.93 -5.09 16.21
N ILE A 48 -15.69 -4.71 17.24
CA ILE A 48 -17.07 -5.21 17.47
C ILE A 48 -18.02 -4.03 17.61
N SER A 49 -19.11 -4.03 16.84
CA SER A 49 -20.15 -3.01 16.89
C SER A 49 -20.78 -2.87 18.29
N PRO A 50 -21.47 -1.74 18.58
CA PRO A 50 -22.10 -1.51 19.88
C PRO A 50 -23.10 -2.58 20.31
N ASP A 51 -23.85 -3.14 19.36
CA ASP A 51 -24.82 -4.22 19.56
C ASP A 51 -24.17 -5.61 19.66
N GLY A 52 -22.92 -5.74 19.25
CA GLY A 52 -22.19 -7.01 19.23
C GLY A 52 -22.40 -7.86 17.97
N ASP A 53 -23.21 -7.40 17.02
CA ASP A 53 -23.61 -8.19 15.86
C ASP A 53 -22.61 -8.14 14.70
N LEU A 54 -21.83 -7.08 14.56
CA LEU A 54 -20.84 -6.92 13.51
C LEU A 54 -19.43 -7.08 14.07
N ILE A 55 -18.65 -7.94 13.43
CA ILE A 55 -17.27 -8.24 13.80
C ILE A 55 -16.36 -8.01 12.61
N LEU A 56 -15.29 -7.24 12.78
CA LEU A 56 -14.42 -6.76 11.71
C LEU A 56 -12.95 -6.95 12.03
N CYS A 57 -12.21 -7.54 11.09
CA CYS A 57 -10.75 -7.48 11.02
C CYS A 57 -10.31 -6.72 9.78
N VAL A 58 -9.45 -5.73 9.96
CA VAL A 58 -8.90 -4.89 8.88
C VAL A 58 -7.40 -4.84 8.98
N ASN A 59 -6.72 -5.08 7.87
CA ASN A 59 -5.33 -4.71 7.65
C ASN A 59 -5.32 -3.49 6.74
N GLY A 60 -4.83 -2.34 7.23
CA GLY A 60 -4.78 -1.09 6.49
C GLY A 60 -5.36 0.10 7.23
N GLU A 61 -5.61 1.18 6.49
CA GLU A 61 -5.99 2.50 7.01
C GLU A 61 -7.14 3.10 6.18
N ILE A 62 -8.08 3.77 6.85
CA ILE A 62 -9.20 4.50 6.23
C ILE A 62 -8.98 6.00 6.43
N TYR A 63 -8.44 6.66 5.44
CA TYR A 63 -7.99 8.05 5.53
C TYR A 63 -9.12 9.07 5.72
N ASN A 64 -10.32 8.79 5.21
CA ASN A 64 -11.49 9.66 5.34
C ASN A 64 -12.41 9.31 6.52
N HIS A 65 -11.93 8.54 7.51
CA HIS A 65 -12.72 8.08 8.65
C HIS A 65 -13.40 9.21 9.43
N LYS A 66 -12.74 10.38 9.55
CA LYS A 66 -13.31 11.54 10.25
C LYS A 66 -14.54 12.10 9.54
N GLU A 67 -14.55 12.10 8.22
CA GLU A 67 -15.70 12.53 7.42
C GLU A 67 -16.85 11.54 7.58
N ILE A 68 -16.58 10.24 7.53
CA ILE A 68 -17.57 9.19 7.77
C ILE A 68 -18.15 9.36 9.17
N ARG A 69 -17.33 9.52 10.21
CA ARG A 69 -17.76 9.71 11.60
C ARG A 69 -18.68 10.93 11.78
N ARG A 70 -18.41 12.06 11.11
CA ARG A 70 -19.23 13.28 11.21
C ARG A 70 -20.62 13.14 10.60
N ARG A 71 -20.78 12.21 9.64
CA ARG A 71 -22.04 12.01 8.89
C ARG A 71 -22.87 10.85 9.43
N SER A 72 -22.37 10.09 10.38
CA SER A 72 -22.98 8.87 10.88
C SER A 72 -23.50 9.03 12.30
N ASP A 73 -24.66 8.42 12.55
CA ASP A 73 -25.25 8.27 13.88
C ASP A 73 -24.71 7.03 14.63
N TYR A 74 -23.74 6.31 14.05
CA TYR A 74 -23.12 5.15 14.66
C TYR A 74 -22.39 5.51 15.96
N ALA A 75 -22.60 4.72 17.02
CA ALA A 75 -21.97 4.92 18.33
C ALA A 75 -20.55 4.35 18.36
N PHE A 76 -19.57 5.07 17.84
CA PHE A 76 -18.17 4.65 17.81
C PHE A 76 -17.62 4.35 19.20
N LYS A 77 -16.98 3.19 19.37
CA LYS A 77 -16.39 2.73 20.64
C LYS A 77 -14.90 3.08 20.75
N THR A 78 -14.22 3.23 19.61
CA THR A 78 -12.76 3.43 19.53
C THR A 78 -12.42 4.68 18.73
N GLY A 79 -11.17 5.11 18.81
CA GLY A 79 -10.62 6.12 17.91
C GLY A 79 -10.11 5.54 16.57
N SER A 80 -10.14 4.20 16.42
CA SER A 80 -9.66 3.54 15.20
C SER A 80 -10.40 4.01 13.96
N ASP A 81 -9.67 4.39 12.95
CA ASP A 81 -10.17 4.76 11.63
C ASP A 81 -10.97 3.62 10.98
N CYS A 82 -10.51 2.38 11.18
CA CYS A 82 -11.11 1.16 10.63
C CYS A 82 -12.54 0.89 11.15
N GLU A 83 -12.92 1.40 12.32
CA GLU A 83 -14.29 1.27 12.83
C GLU A 83 -15.33 1.94 11.93
N SER A 84 -14.91 2.88 11.08
CA SER A 84 -15.77 3.51 10.08
C SER A 84 -16.37 2.52 9.07
N ILE A 85 -15.73 1.36 8.84
CA ILE A 85 -16.30 0.30 8.00
C ILE A 85 -17.54 -0.33 8.66
N LEU A 86 -17.51 -0.52 9.99
CA LEU A 86 -18.70 -1.01 10.72
C LEU A 86 -19.87 -0.05 10.60
N SER A 87 -19.59 1.26 10.72
CA SER A 87 -20.60 2.30 10.54
C SER A 87 -21.24 2.23 9.16
N LEU A 88 -20.45 2.22 8.09
CA LEU A 88 -20.97 2.14 6.71
C LEU A 88 -21.74 0.84 6.44
N TYR A 89 -21.30 -0.29 7.01
CA TYR A 89 -22.02 -1.55 6.85
C TYR A 89 -23.34 -1.56 7.62
N GLN A 90 -23.38 -0.99 8.82
CA GLN A 90 -24.62 -0.87 9.61
C GLN A 90 -25.71 -0.10 8.84
N ASP A 91 -25.34 0.97 8.12
CA ASP A 91 -26.28 1.77 7.33
C ASP A 91 -26.99 0.95 6.24
N ILE A 92 -26.34 -0.06 5.68
CA ILE A 92 -26.91 -0.89 4.61
C ILE A 92 -27.40 -2.26 5.09
N ALA A 93 -27.06 -2.69 6.31
CA ALA A 93 -27.28 -4.05 6.80
C ALA A 93 -28.74 -4.49 6.78
N SER A 94 -29.66 -3.60 7.15
CA SER A 94 -31.10 -3.89 7.14
C SER A 94 -31.64 -4.05 5.72
N ALA A 95 -31.20 -3.22 4.78
CA ALA A 95 -31.57 -3.32 3.37
C ALA A 95 -30.99 -4.59 2.72
N LEU A 96 -29.75 -4.96 3.06
CA LEU A 96 -29.10 -6.21 2.58
C LEU A 96 -29.87 -7.47 2.97
N ALA A 97 -30.60 -7.45 4.09
CA ALA A 97 -31.36 -8.61 4.58
C ALA A 97 -32.42 -9.12 3.59
N SER A 98 -33.06 -8.20 2.86
CA SER A 98 -34.15 -8.47 1.90
C SER A 98 -33.80 -8.12 0.45
N ALA A 99 -32.58 -7.70 0.18
CA ALA A 99 -32.14 -7.28 -1.14
C ALA A 99 -32.02 -8.47 -2.11
N ASP A 100 -32.46 -8.28 -3.34
CA ASP A 100 -32.04 -9.12 -4.45
C ASP A 100 -30.55 -8.88 -4.76
N GLU A 101 -29.97 -9.74 -5.58
CA GLU A 101 -28.54 -9.67 -5.90
C GLU A 101 -28.11 -8.30 -6.46
N GLN A 102 -28.89 -7.73 -7.38
CA GLN A 102 -28.58 -6.44 -8.00
C GLN A 102 -28.60 -5.28 -7.00
N THR A 103 -29.56 -5.32 -6.08
CA THR A 103 -29.68 -4.32 -5.02
C THR A 103 -28.55 -4.47 -4.00
N ALA A 104 -28.23 -5.71 -3.61
CA ALA A 104 -27.10 -6.00 -2.74
C ALA A 104 -25.79 -5.48 -3.34
N ASP A 105 -25.54 -5.72 -4.63
CA ASP A 105 -24.35 -5.23 -5.33
C ASP A 105 -24.27 -3.71 -5.30
N ARG A 106 -25.38 -3.00 -5.56
CA ARG A 106 -25.40 -1.51 -5.50
C ARG A 106 -25.09 -0.98 -4.10
N LEU A 107 -25.67 -1.57 -3.06
CA LEU A 107 -25.44 -1.17 -1.67
C LEU A 107 -23.98 -1.40 -1.27
N ILE A 108 -23.43 -2.57 -1.57
CA ILE A 108 -22.05 -2.91 -1.25
C ILE A 108 -21.08 -2.03 -2.04
N CYS A 109 -21.30 -1.81 -3.35
CA CYS A 109 -20.47 -0.89 -4.13
C CYS A 109 -20.47 0.53 -3.55
N SER A 110 -21.64 1.04 -3.09
CA SER A 110 -21.75 2.35 -2.45
C SER A 110 -20.92 2.44 -1.15
N LEU A 111 -20.89 1.35 -0.35
CA LEU A 111 -20.02 1.26 0.83
C LEU A 111 -18.56 1.43 0.43
N PHE A 112 -18.07 0.65 -0.54
CA PHE A 112 -16.68 0.72 -0.98
C PHE A 112 -16.31 2.05 -1.66
N ASP A 113 -17.23 2.65 -2.40
CA ASP A 113 -17.02 3.97 -3.01
C ASP A 113 -16.88 5.07 -1.95
N SER A 114 -17.50 4.90 -0.79
CA SER A 114 -17.41 5.82 0.36
C SER A 114 -16.07 5.70 1.10
N LEU A 115 -15.28 4.65 0.89
CA LEU A 115 -13.98 4.45 1.52
C LEU A 115 -12.86 5.10 0.71
N SER A 116 -12.01 5.87 1.40
CA SER A 116 -10.72 6.35 0.90
C SER A 116 -9.62 5.79 1.81
N GLY A 117 -8.77 4.91 1.29
CA GLY A 117 -7.77 4.23 2.09
C GLY A 117 -7.08 3.09 1.37
N ILE A 118 -6.16 2.45 2.10
CA ILE A 118 -5.52 1.18 1.73
C ILE A 118 -6.02 0.13 2.71
N PHE A 119 -6.63 -0.94 2.23
CA PHE A 119 -7.28 -1.91 3.12
C PHE A 119 -7.49 -3.29 2.51
N ALA A 120 -7.49 -4.28 3.40
CA ALA A 120 -8.06 -5.59 3.18
C ALA A 120 -8.80 -6.00 4.45
N PHE A 121 -10.06 -6.40 4.35
CA PHE A 121 -10.87 -6.72 5.51
C PHE A 121 -11.77 -7.93 5.33
N GLY A 122 -12.13 -8.53 6.48
CA GLY A 122 -13.24 -9.46 6.61
C GLY A 122 -14.20 -8.99 7.69
N LEU A 123 -15.46 -8.83 7.34
CA LEU A 123 -16.55 -8.45 8.24
C LEU A 123 -17.53 -9.61 8.35
N TYR A 124 -17.87 -10.01 9.58
CA TYR A 124 -18.90 -11.00 9.87
C TYR A 124 -20.11 -10.34 10.52
N ASP A 125 -21.27 -10.54 9.92
CA ASP A 125 -22.58 -10.14 10.45
C ASP A 125 -23.20 -11.37 11.13
N GLN A 126 -23.08 -11.41 12.46
CA GLN A 126 -23.55 -12.53 13.28
C GLN A 126 -25.07 -12.64 13.27
N ALA A 127 -25.77 -11.52 13.28
CA ALA A 127 -27.25 -11.50 13.30
C ALA A 127 -27.84 -12.12 12.02
N ARG A 128 -27.15 -11.95 10.88
CA ARG A 128 -27.59 -12.46 9.57
C ARG A 128 -26.84 -13.69 9.11
N ASP A 129 -25.85 -14.14 9.88
CA ASP A 129 -24.93 -15.24 9.53
C ASP A 129 -24.36 -15.08 8.11
N SER A 130 -23.78 -13.91 7.85
CA SER A 130 -23.22 -13.56 6.55
C SER A 130 -21.89 -12.83 6.73
N PHE A 131 -21.08 -12.83 5.67
CA PHE A 131 -19.79 -12.13 5.69
C PHE A 131 -19.53 -11.36 4.40
N LEU A 132 -18.80 -10.26 4.56
CA LEU A 132 -18.29 -9.42 3.48
C LEU A 132 -16.76 -9.37 3.58
N ILE A 133 -16.10 -9.64 2.45
CA ILE A 133 -14.65 -9.50 2.29
C ILE A 133 -14.41 -8.42 1.25
N GLY A 134 -13.41 -7.55 1.48
CA GLY A 134 -13.05 -6.53 0.51
C GLY A 134 -11.58 -6.17 0.53
N ARG A 135 -11.10 -5.71 -0.62
CA ARG A 135 -9.72 -5.26 -0.81
C ARG A 135 -9.68 -3.93 -1.54
N ASP A 136 -8.73 -3.07 -1.18
CA ASP A 136 -8.56 -1.73 -1.75
C ASP A 136 -8.43 -1.71 -3.28
N PRO A 137 -8.67 -0.55 -3.93
CA PRO A 137 -8.75 -0.43 -5.38
C PRO A 137 -7.54 -0.94 -6.16
N ILE A 138 -6.34 -0.81 -5.59
CA ILE A 138 -5.06 -1.11 -6.26
C ILE A 138 -4.42 -2.39 -5.70
N GLY A 139 -4.86 -2.83 -4.50
CA GLY A 139 -4.29 -3.96 -3.80
C GLY A 139 -2.96 -3.63 -3.14
N VAL A 140 -2.84 -2.43 -2.59
CA VAL A 140 -1.69 -2.03 -1.78
C VAL A 140 -1.53 -2.96 -0.59
N ILE A 141 -2.66 -3.30 0.04
CA ILE A 141 -2.69 -4.30 1.11
C ILE A 141 -2.87 -5.70 0.48
N PRO A 142 -2.02 -6.67 0.81
CA PRO A 142 -2.16 -8.02 0.32
C PRO A 142 -3.33 -8.73 0.97
N LEU A 143 -4.03 -9.55 0.18
CA LEU A 143 -5.09 -10.44 0.62
C LEU A 143 -5.12 -11.67 -0.26
N TYR A 144 -5.31 -12.83 0.36
CA TYR A 144 -5.50 -14.13 -0.30
C TYR A 144 -6.80 -14.75 0.19
N ILE A 145 -7.43 -15.50 -0.69
CA ILE A 145 -8.64 -16.30 -0.40
C ILE A 145 -8.37 -17.75 -0.74
N GLY A 146 -8.92 -18.66 0.03
CA GLY A 146 -8.80 -20.09 -0.23
C GLY A 146 -9.97 -20.87 0.34
N SER A 147 -10.07 -22.13 -0.03
CA SER A 147 -11.07 -23.08 0.48
C SER A 147 -10.44 -24.41 0.85
N ASP A 148 -11.04 -25.10 1.83
CA ASP A 148 -10.68 -26.47 2.17
C ASP A 148 -11.65 -27.50 1.55
N SER A 149 -11.37 -28.80 1.73
CA SER A 149 -12.18 -29.91 1.25
C SER A 149 -13.64 -29.94 1.72
N LEU A 150 -13.96 -29.15 2.74
CA LEU A 150 -15.33 -28.98 3.26
C LEU A 150 -16.02 -27.72 2.70
N GLY A 151 -15.39 -27.00 1.78
CA GLY A 151 -15.91 -25.77 1.20
C GLY A 151 -15.90 -24.56 2.16
N ARG A 152 -15.14 -24.62 3.25
CA ARG A 152 -14.99 -23.49 4.15
C ARG A 152 -14.06 -22.45 3.53
N VAL A 153 -14.44 -21.18 3.61
CA VAL A 153 -13.68 -20.05 3.06
C VAL A 153 -12.71 -19.54 4.09
N TYR A 154 -11.49 -19.29 3.65
CA TYR A 154 -10.40 -18.71 4.45
C TYR A 154 -9.86 -17.47 3.75
N ILE A 155 -9.49 -16.47 4.53
CA ILE A 155 -8.77 -15.29 4.04
C ILE A 155 -7.56 -15.01 4.93
N ALA A 156 -6.50 -14.49 4.33
CA ALA A 156 -5.30 -14.06 5.06
C ALA A 156 -4.53 -12.99 4.30
N SER A 157 -3.80 -12.15 5.02
CA SER A 157 -2.91 -11.13 4.42
C SER A 157 -1.71 -11.75 3.69
N GLU A 158 -1.28 -12.95 4.07
CA GLU A 158 -0.16 -13.64 3.43
C GLU A 158 -0.49 -15.11 3.17
N LEU A 159 0.06 -15.62 2.07
CA LEU A 159 -0.21 -16.95 1.54
C LEU A 159 0.19 -18.05 2.52
N LYS A 160 1.32 -17.87 3.21
CA LYS A 160 1.84 -18.83 4.20
C LYS A 160 0.84 -19.18 5.31
N ALA A 161 -0.12 -18.27 5.58
CA ALA A 161 -1.16 -18.55 6.57
C ALA A 161 -2.21 -19.55 6.07
N LEU A 162 -2.38 -19.70 4.75
CA LEU A 162 -3.32 -20.63 4.10
C LEU A 162 -2.67 -21.96 3.72
N GLU A 163 -1.35 -21.96 3.55
CA GLU A 163 -0.57 -23.12 3.13
C GLU A 163 -0.74 -24.30 4.11
N GLY A 164 -1.02 -25.49 3.55
CA GLY A 164 -1.27 -26.74 4.31
C GLY A 164 -2.62 -26.75 5.03
N ILE A 165 -3.52 -25.82 4.71
CA ILE A 165 -4.88 -25.71 5.25
C ILE A 165 -5.89 -25.71 4.13
N CYS A 166 -5.70 -24.87 3.12
CA CYS A 166 -6.55 -24.80 1.94
C CYS A 166 -6.05 -25.75 0.86
N GLU A 167 -6.99 -26.33 0.11
CA GLU A 167 -6.69 -27.12 -1.09
C GLU A 167 -6.49 -26.19 -2.28
N ASP A 168 -7.34 -25.16 -2.39
CA ASP A 168 -7.26 -24.10 -3.39
C ASP A 168 -7.10 -22.75 -2.71
N TYR A 169 -6.19 -21.92 -3.23
CA TYR A 169 -6.00 -20.55 -2.78
C TYR A 169 -5.45 -19.68 -3.90
N GLU A 170 -5.87 -18.43 -3.90
CA GLU A 170 -5.47 -17.43 -4.89
C GLU A 170 -5.37 -16.03 -4.29
N PRO A 171 -4.66 -15.09 -4.95
CA PRO A 171 -4.72 -13.69 -4.59
C PRO A 171 -6.15 -13.14 -4.73
N PHE A 172 -6.66 -12.50 -3.69
CA PHE A 172 -7.91 -11.77 -3.77
C PHE A 172 -7.72 -10.53 -4.65
N LEU A 173 -8.50 -10.36 -5.70
CA LEU A 173 -8.29 -9.31 -6.70
C LEU A 173 -8.50 -7.89 -6.12
N PRO A 174 -7.65 -6.91 -6.47
CA PRO A 174 -7.83 -5.51 -6.12
C PRO A 174 -9.16 -4.94 -6.62
N GLY A 175 -9.77 -4.05 -5.82
CA GLY A 175 -11.02 -3.41 -6.20
C GLY A 175 -12.20 -4.36 -6.32
N HIS A 176 -12.13 -5.51 -5.63
CA HIS A 176 -13.18 -6.51 -5.59
C HIS A 176 -13.68 -6.74 -4.16
N TYR A 177 -14.88 -7.32 -4.08
CA TYR A 177 -15.46 -7.84 -2.85
C TYR A 177 -16.04 -9.25 -3.06
N TYR A 178 -16.22 -9.95 -1.96
CA TYR A 178 -16.96 -11.21 -1.89
C TYR A 178 -18.03 -11.09 -0.80
N TYR A 179 -19.28 -11.36 -1.14
CA TYR A 179 -20.38 -11.38 -0.19
C TYR A 179 -20.99 -12.78 -0.12
N SER A 180 -21.08 -13.37 1.07
CA SER A 180 -21.46 -14.77 1.24
C SER A 180 -22.86 -15.12 0.76
N ARG A 181 -23.80 -14.16 0.71
CA ARG A 181 -25.17 -14.39 0.23
C ARG A 181 -25.31 -14.30 -1.29
N THR A 182 -24.37 -13.67 -1.97
CA THR A 182 -24.28 -13.61 -3.42
C THR A 182 -22.88 -14.07 -3.84
N PRO A 183 -22.56 -15.38 -3.73
CA PRO A 183 -21.20 -15.88 -3.89
C PRO A 183 -20.59 -15.52 -5.23
N GLY A 184 -19.28 -15.29 -5.21
CA GLY A 184 -18.50 -14.89 -6.38
C GLY A 184 -17.75 -13.59 -6.12
N LEU A 185 -16.60 -13.47 -6.77
CA LEU A 185 -15.76 -12.27 -6.68
C LEU A 185 -16.33 -11.21 -7.61
N LYS A 186 -16.75 -10.06 -7.04
CA LYS A 186 -17.38 -8.96 -7.79
C LYS A 186 -16.52 -7.71 -7.73
N ARG A 187 -16.40 -7.02 -8.88
CA ARG A 187 -15.60 -5.81 -9.01
C ARG A 187 -16.44 -4.58 -8.67
N TYR A 188 -16.06 -3.85 -7.60
CA TYR A 188 -16.65 -2.56 -7.24
C TYR A 188 -15.90 -1.36 -7.85
N TYR A 189 -14.57 -1.45 -7.97
CA TYR A 189 -13.76 -0.35 -8.50
C TYR A 189 -13.73 -0.37 -10.03
N LYS A 190 -14.57 0.48 -10.62
CA LYS A 190 -14.67 0.70 -12.06
C LYS A 190 -14.55 2.20 -12.31
N ARG A 191 -13.55 2.62 -13.10
CA ARG A 191 -13.29 4.03 -13.37
C ARG A 191 -13.29 4.34 -14.86
N PRO A 192 -13.89 5.48 -15.26
CA PRO A 192 -13.92 5.91 -16.66
C PRO A 192 -12.53 6.06 -17.27
N TRP A 193 -11.54 6.44 -16.50
CA TRP A 193 -10.16 6.62 -16.97
C TRP A 193 -9.49 5.33 -17.45
N THR A 194 -10.11 4.17 -17.29
CA THR A 194 -9.63 2.94 -17.93
C THR A 194 -9.94 2.89 -19.42
N ASP A 195 -10.80 3.77 -19.93
CA ASP A 195 -11.07 3.92 -21.35
C ASP A 195 -10.28 5.13 -21.89
N TYR A 196 -9.47 4.89 -22.94
CA TYR A 196 -8.68 5.93 -23.60
C TYR A 196 -9.53 7.10 -24.09
N GLU A 197 -10.69 6.83 -24.70
CA GLU A 197 -11.56 7.89 -25.25
C GLU A 197 -12.15 8.79 -24.13
N ALA A 198 -12.26 8.29 -22.91
CA ALA A 198 -12.73 9.09 -21.78
C ALA A 198 -11.69 10.09 -21.24
N VAL A 199 -10.41 9.89 -21.55
CA VAL A 199 -9.30 10.73 -21.04
C VAL A 199 -8.62 11.55 -22.11
N LYS A 200 -8.77 11.19 -23.37
CA LYS A 200 -8.18 11.87 -24.52
C LYS A 200 -8.60 13.35 -24.57
N GLY A 201 -7.62 14.23 -24.74
CA GLY A 201 -7.83 15.68 -24.83
C GLY A 201 -7.95 16.40 -23.48
N ARG A 202 -7.98 15.70 -22.35
CA ARG A 202 -8.04 16.32 -21.03
C ARG A 202 -6.64 16.76 -20.56
N LYS A 203 -6.32 18.02 -20.81
CA LYS A 203 -5.06 18.62 -20.35
C LYS A 203 -5.20 19.19 -18.95
N VAL A 204 -4.15 18.98 -18.14
CA VAL A 204 -4.04 19.51 -16.77
C VAL A 204 -2.83 20.42 -16.66
N GLN A 205 -2.88 21.33 -15.68
CA GLN A 205 -1.75 22.17 -15.32
C GLN A 205 -0.89 21.49 -14.25
N PRO A 206 0.42 21.75 -14.20
CA PRO A 206 1.29 21.20 -13.15
C PRO A 206 0.78 21.49 -11.73
N LEU A 207 0.12 22.62 -11.50
CA LEU A 207 -0.46 22.97 -10.20
C LEU A 207 -1.53 21.98 -9.75
N GLU A 208 -2.38 21.48 -10.65
CA GLU A 208 -3.43 20.50 -10.31
C GLU A 208 -2.81 19.19 -9.79
N ILE A 209 -1.71 18.74 -10.43
CA ILE A 209 -0.96 17.56 -9.99
C ILE A 209 -0.34 17.79 -8.61
N ARG A 210 0.25 18.97 -8.41
CA ARG A 210 0.84 19.36 -7.13
C ARG A 210 -0.19 19.30 -6.00
N GLU A 211 -1.32 19.98 -6.16
CA GLU A 211 -2.38 20.06 -5.16
C GLU A 211 -2.97 18.69 -4.86
N ALA A 212 -3.19 17.86 -5.89
CA ALA A 212 -3.70 16.51 -5.72
C ALA A 212 -2.71 15.61 -4.94
N LEU A 213 -1.41 15.66 -5.26
CA LEU A 213 -0.40 14.85 -4.58
C LEU A 213 -0.13 15.36 -3.16
N GLU A 214 -0.11 16.67 -2.95
CA GLU A 214 -0.01 17.24 -1.60
C GLU A 214 -1.18 16.79 -0.71
N SER A 215 -2.40 16.78 -1.27
CA SER A 215 -3.59 16.30 -0.57
C SER A 215 -3.49 14.82 -0.23
N ALA A 216 -3.01 14.00 -1.16
CA ALA A 216 -2.78 12.56 -0.94
C ALA A 216 -1.75 12.31 0.17
N VAL A 217 -0.58 12.97 0.10
CA VAL A 217 0.44 12.87 1.15
C VAL A 217 -0.13 13.32 2.50
N LYS A 218 -0.80 14.47 2.55
CA LYS A 218 -1.37 14.99 3.79
C LYS A 218 -2.34 14.01 4.44
N ARG A 219 -3.25 13.38 3.67
CA ARG A 219 -4.16 12.36 4.21
C ARG A 219 -3.39 11.16 4.77
N GLN A 220 -2.35 10.74 4.08
CA GLN A 220 -1.55 9.58 4.45
C GLN A 220 -0.54 9.85 5.59
N LEU A 221 -0.40 11.08 6.06
CA LEU A 221 0.33 11.39 7.30
C LEU A 221 -0.46 11.08 8.59
N MET A 222 -1.69 10.60 8.47
CA MET A 222 -2.53 10.16 9.59
C MET A 222 -1.81 9.11 10.45
N SER A 223 -1.43 9.48 11.68
CA SER A 223 -0.68 8.61 12.60
C SER A 223 -0.65 9.17 14.01
N ASP A 224 -0.81 8.31 15.01
CA ASP A 224 -0.61 8.61 16.43
C ASP A 224 0.77 8.14 16.93
N VAL A 225 1.62 7.65 16.03
CA VAL A 225 2.97 7.14 16.33
C VAL A 225 4.00 7.76 15.38
N PRO A 226 5.31 7.75 15.73
CA PRO A 226 6.35 8.27 14.86
C PRO A 226 6.38 7.59 13.49
N TYR A 227 6.60 8.39 12.45
CA TYR A 227 6.71 7.93 11.07
C TYR A 227 7.93 8.54 10.37
N GLY A 228 8.28 7.99 9.22
CA GLY A 228 9.37 8.45 8.39
C GLY A 228 9.05 8.42 6.90
N VAL A 229 10.07 8.66 6.08
CA VAL A 229 9.99 8.58 4.62
C VAL A 229 11.12 7.74 4.06
N LEU A 230 10.82 6.96 3.02
CA LEU A 230 11.86 6.30 2.23
C LEU A 230 12.38 7.28 1.19
N LEU A 231 13.68 7.54 1.20
CA LEU A 231 14.33 8.55 0.37
C LEU A 231 15.50 7.93 -0.41
N SER A 232 15.24 7.48 -1.63
CA SER A 232 16.24 6.85 -2.50
C SER A 232 17.12 7.86 -3.27
N GLY A 233 16.79 9.17 -3.22
CA GLY A 233 17.47 10.17 -4.04
C GLY A 233 16.95 10.26 -5.48
N GLY A 234 15.93 9.49 -5.85
CA GLY A 234 15.16 9.63 -7.09
C GLY A 234 14.06 10.68 -6.99
N LEU A 235 13.48 11.08 -8.12
CA LEU A 235 12.42 12.11 -8.21
C LEU A 235 11.26 11.81 -7.24
N ASP A 236 10.69 10.62 -7.33
CA ASP A 236 9.42 10.27 -6.69
C ASP A 236 9.54 10.28 -5.16
N SER A 237 10.54 9.57 -4.63
CA SER A 237 10.81 9.54 -3.19
C SER A 237 11.16 10.92 -2.63
N SER A 238 11.87 11.73 -3.42
CA SER A 238 12.25 13.09 -3.03
C SER A 238 11.04 14.02 -2.96
N VAL A 239 10.13 13.94 -3.94
CA VAL A 239 8.88 14.73 -3.95
C VAL A 239 8.00 14.35 -2.75
N ILE A 240 7.78 13.06 -2.51
CA ILE A 240 7.00 12.59 -1.34
C ILE A 240 7.63 13.07 -0.04
N SER A 241 8.96 12.97 0.10
CA SER A 241 9.69 13.41 1.29
C SER A 241 9.58 14.92 1.52
N ALA A 242 9.68 15.72 0.46
CA ALA A 242 9.54 17.17 0.53
C ALA A 242 8.12 17.59 0.96
N ILE A 243 7.09 16.98 0.38
CA ILE A 243 5.70 17.23 0.77
C ILE A 243 5.46 16.77 2.22
N ALA A 244 5.92 15.58 2.60
CA ALA A 244 5.80 15.09 3.97
C ALA A 244 6.45 16.04 4.97
N MET A 245 7.65 16.57 4.68
CA MET A 245 8.34 17.55 5.52
C MET A 245 7.55 18.84 5.69
N LYS A 246 6.86 19.31 4.62
CA LYS A 246 6.00 20.51 4.66
C LYS A 246 4.89 20.39 5.71
N TYR A 247 4.32 19.18 5.88
CA TYR A 247 3.16 18.92 6.74
C TYR A 247 3.51 18.22 8.07
N SER A 248 4.72 17.67 8.25
CA SER A 248 5.09 16.80 9.37
C SER A 248 5.14 17.49 10.74
N ARG A 249 5.18 18.81 10.79
CA ARG A 249 5.27 19.57 12.05
C ARG A 249 3.95 19.64 12.81
N LYS A 250 2.83 19.35 12.15
CA LYS A 250 1.48 19.39 12.73
C LYS A 250 0.83 18.02 12.65
N ARG A 251 0.03 17.71 13.66
CA ARG A 251 -0.77 16.47 13.65
C ARG A 251 -1.96 16.62 12.71
N VAL A 252 -1.98 15.81 11.68
CA VAL A 252 -3.11 15.73 10.74
C VAL A 252 -4.36 15.20 11.45
N GLU A 253 -4.18 14.33 12.44
CA GLU A 253 -5.24 13.78 13.28
C GLU A 253 -6.04 14.84 14.05
N GLU A 254 -5.44 15.96 14.36
CA GLU A 254 -6.10 17.06 15.08
C GLU A 254 -6.35 18.28 14.19
N ASP A 255 -6.62 18.05 12.90
CA ASP A 255 -6.85 19.09 11.88
C ASP A 255 -5.70 20.13 11.83
N SER A 256 -4.50 19.67 12.10
CA SER A 256 -3.27 20.48 12.17
C SER A 256 -3.28 21.57 13.26
N LYS A 257 -4.08 21.40 14.31
CA LYS A 257 -4.16 22.36 15.44
C LYS A 257 -3.05 22.17 16.45
N SER A 258 -2.57 20.95 16.65
CA SER A 258 -1.47 20.63 17.57
C SER A 258 -0.18 20.32 16.84
N ASP A 259 0.95 20.45 17.56
CA ASP A 259 2.26 20.06 17.05
C ASP A 259 2.43 18.53 17.12
N ALA A 260 3.21 17.99 16.20
CA ALA A 260 3.58 16.58 16.24
C ALA A 260 4.44 16.30 17.49
N TRP A 261 4.24 15.13 18.11
CA TRP A 261 5.04 14.70 19.27
C TRP A 261 6.50 14.39 18.92
N TRP A 262 6.77 14.14 17.64
CA TRP A 262 8.08 13.92 17.05
C TRP A 262 8.41 15.07 16.08
N PRO A 263 9.08 16.11 16.55
CA PRO A 263 9.22 17.36 15.78
C PRO A 263 10.13 17.24 14.55
N ARG A 264 10.75 16.09 14.33
CA ARG A 264 11.68 15.86 13.21
C ARG A 264 11.26 14.67 12.37
N LEU A 265 11.08 14.91 11.07
CA LEU A 265 10.84 13.84 10.10
C LEU A 265 12.16 13.10 9.83
N HIS A 266 12.14 11.78 9.95
CA HIS A 266 13.24 10.90 9.63
C HIS A 266 13.14 10.42 8.18
N SER A 267 14.25 10.46 7.44
CA SER A 267 14.36 9.90 6.09
C SER A 267 15.37 8.76 6.06
N PHE A 268 15.10 7.76 5.24
CA PHE A 268 15.87 6.51 5.20
C PHE A 268 16.29 6.19 3.78
N ALA A 269 17.57 5.90 3.59
CA ALA A 269 18.14 5.38 2.36
C ALA A 269 18.91 4.09 2.63
N VAL A 270 18.96 3.18 1.65
CA VAL A 270 19.69 1.93 1.74
C VAL A 270 20.50 1.69 0.47
N GLY A 271 21.72 1.18 0.61
CA GLY A 271 22.56 0.82 -0.50
C GLY A 271 23.88 0.17 -0.08
N LEU A 272 24.61 -0.35 -1.03
CA LEU A 272 25.99 -0.73 -0.83
C LEU A 272 26.83 0.53 -0.58
N LYS A 273 27.89 0.41 0.19
CA LYS A 273 28.77 1.53 0.50
C LYS A 273 29.26 2.24 -0.79
N GLY A 274 28.97 3.53 -0.89
CA GLY A 274 29.32 4.35 -2.05
C GLY A 274 28.34 4.25 -3.22
N ALA A 275 27.17 3.65 -3.04
CA ALA A 275 26.13 3.64 -4.06
C ALA A 275 25.69 5.07 -4.44
N PRO A 276 25.49 5.36 -5.73
CA PRO A 276 25.24 6.72 -6.23
C PRO A 276 23.96 7.36 -5.65
N ASP A 277 22.95 6.54 -5.40
CA ASP A 277 21.67 7.02 -4.85
C ASP A 277 21.79 7.51 -3.41
N LEU A 278 22.73 6.97 -2.61
CA LEU A 278 22.93 7.41 -1.23
C LEU A 278 23.40 8.88 -1.16
N ALA A 279 24.30 9.28 -2.06
CA ALA A 279 24.75 10.66 -2.15
C ALA A 279 23.61 11.63 -2.54
N LYS A 280 22.76 11.20 -3.48
CA LYS A 280 21.60 11.99 -3.89
C LYS A 280 20.50 12.05 -2.81
N ALA A 281 20.27 10.96 -2.10
CA ALA A 281 19.39 10.95 -0.95
C ALA A 281 19.86 11.93 0.13
N LYS A 282 21.16 11.95 0.42
CA LYS A 282 21.75 12.91 1.38
C LYS A 282 21.58 14.36 0.93
N GLU A 283 21.83 14.65 -0.36
CA GLU A 283 21.63 15.99 -0.95
C GLU A 283 20.19 16.48 -0.76
N VAL A 284 19.21 15.63 -1.05
CA VAL A 284 17.79 15.96 -0.85
C VAL A 284 17.48 16.14 0.64
N ALA A 285 17.94 15.21 1.49
CA ALA A 285 17.69 15.28 2.93
C ALA A 285 18.21 16.58 3.56
N ASP A 286 19.39 17.02 3.16
CA ASP A 286 19.98 18.30 3.61
C ASP A 286 19.17 19.50 3.10
N TYR A 287 18.68 19.44 1.86
CA TYR A 287 17.87 20.51 1.27
C TYR A 287 16.52 20.66 1.96
N ILE A 288 15.81 19.54 2.22
CA ILE A 288 14.47 19.57 2.85
C ILE A 288 14.53 19.63 4.38
N GLY A 289 15.67 19.30 4.99
CA GLY A 289 15.91 19.39 6.44
C GLY A 289 15.40 18.18 7.25
N THR A 290 15.42 16.97 6.68
CA THR A 290 15.09 15.73 7.42
C THR A 290 16.28 15.23 8.25
N VAL A 291 16.01 14.41 9.26
CA VAL A 291 17.05 13.61 9.94
C VAL A 291 17.32 12.37 9.09
N HIS A 292 18.41 12.42 8.34
CA HIS A 292 18.73 11.39 7.36
C HIS A 292 19.49 10.20 7.96
N HIS A 293 19.07 8.99 7.61
CA HIS A 293 19.70 7.73 7.99
C HIS A 293 20.12 6.97 6.73
N GLU A 294 21.43 6.89 6.52
CA GLU A 294 22.01 6.05 5.51
C GLU A 294 22.28 4.66 6.07
N VAL A 295 21.66 3.64 5.49
CA VAL A 295 21.82 2.25 5.87
C VAL A 295 22.66 1.54 4.81
N ASN A 296 23.86 1.16 5.20
CA ASN A 296 24.74 0.39 4.34
C ASN A 296 24.61 -1.10 4.66
N PHE A 297 24.59 -1.94 3.64
CA PHE A 297 24.70 -3.38 3.77
C PHE A 297 25.82 -3.92 2.87
N THR A 298 26.33 -5.09 3.18
CA THR A 298 27.30 -5.81 2.36
C THR A 298 26.59 -6.79 1.44
N VAL A 299 27.24 -7.18 0.34
CA VAL A 299 26.71 -8.21 -0.56
C VAL A 299 26.41 -9.50 0.23
N GLN A 300 27.27 -9.89 1.16
CA GLN A 300 27.07 -11.09 1.98
C GLN A 300 25.82 -10.99 2.85
N GLU A 301 25.59 -9.85 3.51
CA GLU A 301 24.34 -9.65 4.28
C GLU A 301 23.10 -9.73 3.39
N GLY A 302 23.21 -9.26 2.15
CA GLY A 302 22.14 -9.41 1.16
C GLY A 302 21.89 -10.88 0.80
N LEU A 303 22.92 -11.65 0.50
CA LEU A 303 22.82 -13.08 0.19
C LEU A 303 22.25 -13.88 1.37
N ASP A 304 22.73 -13.62 2.58
CA ASP A 304 22.26 -14.28 3.79
C ASP A 304 20.76 -14.03 4.05
N ALA A 305 20.24 -12.86 3.65
CA ALA A 305 18.83 -12.49 3.84
C ALA A 305 17.88 -13.09 2.78
N ILE A 306 18.36 -13.62 1.66
CA ILE A 306 17.50 -14.02 0.51
C ILE A 306 16.39 -15.01 0.93
N ARG A 307 16.72 -16.02 1.72
CA ARG A 307 15.75 -17.04 2.16
C ARG A 307 14.61 -16.41 2.98
N ASP A 308 14.96 -15.52 3.91
CA ASP A 308 13.99 -14.81 4.73
C ASP A 308 13.15 -13.86 3.86
N VAL A 309 13.78 -13.16 2.91
CA VAL A 309 13.08 -12.30 1.94
C VAL A 309 12.05 -13.10 1.16
N ILE A 310 12.44 -14.23 0.54
CA ILE A 310 11.53 -15.09 -0.23
C ILE A 310 10.37 -15.59 0.65
N TYR A 311 10.66 -16.01 1.88
CA TYR A 311 9.64 -16.44 2.85
C TYR A 311 8.61 -15.33 3.11
N HIS A 312 9.06 -14.07 3.25
CA HIS A 312 8.16 -12.95 3.53
C HIS A 312 7.42 -12.44 2.30
N ILE A 313 8.10 -12.29 1.15
CA ILE A 313 7.46 -11.77 -0.07
C ILE A 313 6.61 -12.81 -0.81
N GLU A 314 6.86 -14.11 -0.59
CA GLU A 314 6.10 -15.24 -1.14
C GLU A 314 6.09 -15.26 -2.69
N THR A 315 7.23 -14.94 -3.31
CA THR A 315 7.42 -15.00 -4.75
C THR A 315 8.90 -15.27 -5.10
N TYR A 316 9.11 -15.86 -6.27
CA TYR A 316 10.43 -16.13 -6.85
C TYR A 316 10.75 -15.20 -8.04
N ASP A 317 9.95 -14.15 -8.25
CA ASP A 317 10.26 -13.17 -9.28
C ASP A 317 11.59 -12.48 -9.00
N VAL A 318 12.53 -12.61 -9.95
CA VAL A 318 13.92 -12.15 -9.78
C VAL A 318 14.00 -10.66 -9.45
N THR A 319 13.22 -9.84 -10.14
CA THR A 319 13.21 -8.38 -9.92
C THR A 319 12.65 -8.04 -8.55
N THR A 320 11.59 -8.72 -8.14
CA THR A 320 10.97 -8.55 -6.83
C THR A 320 11.93 -8.96 -5.71
N VAL A 321 12.57 -10.13 -5.78
CA VAL A 321 13.57 -10.58 -4.78
C VAL A 321 14.73 -9.60 -4.67
N ARG A 322 15.30 -9.21 -5.82
CA ARG A 322 16.44 -8.29 -5.91
C ARG A 322 16.17 -6.93 -5.23
N ALA A 323 14.99 -6.38 -5.47
CA ALA A 323 14.60 -5.09 -4.92
C ALA A 323 14.06 -5.19 -3.47
N SER A 324 13.49 -6.33 -3.09
CA SER A 324 12.98 -6.57 -1.73
C SER A 324 14.10 -6.70 -0.70
N THR A 325 15.25 -7.29 -1.06
CA THR A 325 16.31 -7.57 -0.12
C THR A 325 16.85 -6.30 0.57
N PRO A 326 17.26 -5.24 -0.14
CA PRO A 326 17.66 -4.00 0.53
C PRO A 326 16.52 -3.36 1.32
N MET A 327 15.28 -3.42 0.84
CA MET A 327 14.12 -2.87 1.57
C MET A 327 13.83 -3.64 2.87
N TYR A 328 13.98 -4.97 2.86
CA TYR A 328 13.86 -5.82 4.04
C TYR A 328 14.92 -5.47 5.09
N LEU A 329 16.18 -5.31 4.69
CA LEU A 329 17.27 -4.91 5.57
C LEU A 329 17.06 -3.50 6.14
N LEU A 330 16.57 -2.57 5.32
CA LEU A 330 16.21 -1.22 5.74
C LEU A 330 15.09 -1.22 6.78
N ALA A 331 14.04 -2.01 6.56
CA ALA A 331 12.88 -2.12 7.46
C ALA A 331 13.28 -2.57 8.86
N ARG A 332 14.27 -3.46 8.98
CA ARG A 332 14.84 -3.87 10.27
C ARG A 332 15.41 -2.69 11.06
N VAL A 333 16.13 -1.80 10.38
CA VAL A 333 16.70 -0.59 11.01
C VAL A 333 15.59 0.39 11.39
N ILE A 334 14.63 0.65 10.50
CA ILE A 334 13.48 1.52 10.77
C ILE A 334 12.73 1.04 12.03
N LYS A 335 12.45 -0.27 12.12
CA LYS A 335 11.81 -0.88 13.28
C LYS A 335 12.61 -0.69 14.57
N SER A 336 13.94 -0.83 14.52
CA SER A 336 14.81 -0.67 15.70
C SER A 336 14.79 0.75 16.27
N MET A 337 14.40 1.74 15.46
CA MET A 337 14.23 3.15 15.85
C MET A 337 12.83 3.46 16.39
N GLY A 338 11.95 2.46 16.50
CA GLY A 338 10.58 2.64 17.00
C GLY A 338 9.61 3.25 15.98
N ILE A 339 10.01 3.37 14.71
CA ILE A 339 9.16 3.90 13.65
C ILE A 339 8.31 2.76 13.08
N LYS A 340 7.00 2.99 12.98
CA LYS A 340 6.03 1.98 12.57
C LYS A 340 5.44 2.21 11.18
N MET A 341 5.60 3.40 10.60
CA MET A 341 5.05 3.75 9.31
C MET A 341 6.05 4.59 8.51
N VAL A 342 6.12 4.35 7.21
CA VAL A 342 6.90 5.15 6.27
C VAL A 342 6.10 5.45 5.00
N LEU A 343 6.34 6.63 4.40
CA LEU A 343 5.82 6.95 3.08
C LEU A 343 6.87 6.59 2.02
N SER A 344 6.39 6.09 0.88
CA SER A 344 7.19 5.67 -0.28
C SER A 344 6.74 6.37 -1.56
N GLY A 345 7.65 6.51 -2.51
CA GLY A 345 7.39 7.03 -3.87
C GLY A 345 6.89 5.98 -4.87
N GLU A 346 6.51 4.79 -4.42
CA GLU A 346 6.01 3.71 -5.30
C GLU A 346 4.75 4.10 -6.06
N GLY A 347 4.60 3.59 -7.29
CA GLY A 347 3.43 3.83 -8.14
C GLY A 347 3.58 4.98 -9.12
N SER A 348 4.50 5.90 -8.91
CA SER A 348 4.72 7.04 -9.80
C SER A 348 5.12 6.63 -11.23
N ASP A 349 5.96 5.61 -11.35
CA ASP A 349 6.46 5.13 -12.65
C ASP A 349 5.34 4.52 -13.49
N GLU A 350 4.41 3.83 -12.88
CA GLU A 350 3.27 3.21 -13.52
C GLU A 350 2.23 4.24 -13.96
N VAL A 351 2.00 5.26 -13.14
CA VAL A 351 1.01 6.32 -13.40
C VAL A 351 1.48 7.28 -14.49
N PHE A 352 2.77 7.63 -14.47
CA PHE A 352 3.34 8.66 -15.36
C PHE A 352 4.30 8.12 -16.43
N GLY A 353 4.41 6.80 -16.59
CA GLY A 353 5.27 6.19 -17.61
C GLY A 353 6.76 6.46 -17.36
N GLY A 354 7.22 6.30 -16.11
CA GLY A 354 8.59 6.64 -15.72
C GLY A 354 9.67 5.64 -16.15
N TYR A 355 9.30 4.45 -16.61
CA TYR A 355 10.27 3.46 -17.09
C TYR A 355 10.76 3.81 -18.50
N LEU A 356 12.06 3.64 -18.77
CA LEU A 356 12.66 4.02 -20.05
C LEU A 356 12.01 3.39 -21.29
N TYR A 357 11.39 2.23 -21.16
CA TYR A 357 10.69 1.61 -22.28
C TYR A 357 9.43 2.37 -22.73
N PHE A 358 8.81 3.21 -21.85
CA PHE A 358 7.69 4.06 -22.23
C PHE A 358 8.05 5.09 -23.31
N HIS A 359 9.33 5.48 -23.44
CA HIS A 359 9.82 6.31 -24.56
C HIS A 359 9.56 5.68 -25.94
N LYS A 360 9.33 4.35 -25.98
CA LYS A 360 9.07 3.59 -27.21
C LYS A 360 7.58 3.40 -27.49
N ALA A 361 6.69 3.99 -26.69
CA ALA A 361 5.25 3.89 -26.91
C ALA A 361 4.89 4.44 -28.31
N PRO A 362 4.27 3.62 -29.20
CA PRO A 362 3.99 4.05 -30.57
C PRO A 362 2.93 5.16 -30.63
N THR A 363 1.92 5.07 -29.78
CA THR A 363 0.80 6.01 -29.71
C THR A 363 0.44 6.36 -28.26
N ALA A 364 -0.33 7.45 -28.09
CA ALA A 364 -0.87 7.84 -26.80
C ALA A 364 -1.79 6.75 -26.20
N LYS A 365 -2.52 6.04 -27.07
CA LYS A 365 -3.35 4.91 -26.64
C LYS A 365 -2.50 3.75 -26.11
N ASP A 366 -1.43 3.36 -26.81
CA ASP A 366 -0.54 2.29 -26.35
C ASP A 366 0.14 2.65 -25.03
N PHE A 367 0.54 3.91 -24.86
CA PHE A 367 1.06 4.43 -23.59
C PHE A 367 0.03 4.29 -22.47
N HIS A 368 -1.22 4.68 -22.71
CA HIS A 368 -2.30 4.61 -21.74
C HIS A 368 -2.64 3.16 -21.36
N ASP A 369 -2.81 2.30 -22.36
CA ASP A 369 -3.10 0.88 -22.14
C ASP A 369 -2.00 0.20 -21.30
N GLU A 370 -0.74 0.57 -21.53
CA GLU A 370 0.38 0.05 -20.74
C GLU A 370 0.38 0.58 -19.29
N THR A 371 0.05 1.86 -19.05
CA THR A 371 -0.10 2.38 -17.67
C THR A 371 -1.20 1.64 -16.92
N ILE A 372 -2.35 1.39 -17.56
CA ILE A 372 -3.45 0.61 -16.99
C ILE A 372 -3.00 -0.82 -16.69
N ARG A 373 -2.33 -1.47 -17.64
CA ARG A 373 -1.81 -2.84 -17.47
C ARG A 373 -0.85 -2.93 -16.28
N LYS A 374 0.04 -1.94 -16.11
CA LYS A 374 0.98 -1.88 -14.98
C LYS A 374 0.24 -1.68 -13.66
N ILE A 375 -0.63 -0.70 -13.55
CA ILE A 375 -1.39 -0.41 -12.33
C ILE A 375 -2.23 -1.62 -11.91
N SER A 376 -2.89 -2.30 -12.86
CA SER A 376 -3.72 -3.47 -12.56
C SER A 376 -2.94 -4.66 -12.01
N LYS A 377 -1.62 -4.71 -12.22
CA LYS A 377 -0.72 -5.79 -11.77
C LYS A 377 0.19 -5.40 -10.60
N LEU A 378 0.16 -4.16 -10.13
CA LEU A 378 1.03 -3.69 -9.05
C LEU A 378 0.94 -4.54 -7.78
N HIS A 379 -0.23 -5.08 -7.49
CA HIS A 379 -0.47 -5.94 -6.34
C HIS A 379 0.32 -7.26 -6.36
N LEU A 380 0.87 -7.66 -7.51
CA LEU A 380 1.72 -8.85 -7.68
C LEU A 380 3.22 -8.53 -7.65
N TYR A 381 3.59 -7.26 -7.81
CA TYR A 381 4.98 -6.82 -7.95
C TYR A 381 5.34 -5.71 -6.94
N ASP A 382 5.23 -4.43 -7.33
CA ASP A 382 5.77 -3.33 -6.54
C ASP A 382 5.00 -3.08 -5.23
N CYS A 383 3.66 -3.19 -5.23
CA CYS A 383 2.88 -3.13 -4.00
C CYS A 383 3.16 -4.31 -3.08
N LEU A 384 3.22 -5.52 -3.64
CA LEU A 384 3.56 -6.73 -2.87
C LEU A 384 4.95 -6.60 -2.24
N ARG A 385 5.95 -6.20 -3.04
CA ARG A 385 7.32 -5.97 -2.60
C ARG A 385 7.38 -4.96 -1.46
N ALA A 386 6.85 -3.76 -1.68
CA ALA A 386 6.91 -2.68 -0.70
C ALA A 386 6.18 -3.07 0.60
N ASN A 387 4.96 -3.60 0.50
CA ASN A 387 4.20 -4.00 1.67
C ASN A 387 4.88 -5.12 2.45
N LYS A 388 5.18 -6.25 1.80
CA LYS A 388 5.69 -7.45 2.51
C LYS A 388 7.10 -7.28 3.04
N SER A 389 7.98 -6.55 2.34
CA SER A 389 9.34 -6.28 2.84
C SER A 389 9.34 -5.42 4.11
N LEU A 390 8.49 -4.40 4.16
CA LEU A 390 8.34 -3.54 5.33
C LEU A 390 7.63 -4.27 6.47
N SER A 391 6.53 -4.94 6.17
CA SER A 391 5.73 -5.66 7.15
C SER A 391 6.43 -6.87 7.75
N ALA A 392 7.47 -7.42 7.10
CA ALA A 392 8.34 -8.45 7.67
C ALA A 392 8.93 -8.03 9.04
N TRP A 393 9.07 -6.73 9.26
CA TRP A 393 9.56 -6.13 10.52
C TRP A 393 8.48 -5.30 11.25
N GLY A 394 7.20 -5.43 10.87
CA GLY A 394 6.12 -4.66 11.48
C GLY A 394 6.27 -3.16 11.21
N VAL A 395 6.50 -2.79 9.96
CA VAL A 395 6.49 -1.41 9.46
C VAL A 395 5.45 -1.33 8.35
N GLU A 396 4.58 -0.32 8.39
CA GLU A 396 3.60 -0.04 7.34
C GLU A 396 4.20 0.88 6.28
N GLY A 397 3.99 0.53 5.00
CA GLY A 397 4.33 1.40 3.87
C GLY A 397 3.08 2.05 3.28
N ARG A 398 3.11 3.38 3.14
CA ARG A 398 2.06 4.16 2.47
C ARG A 398 2.56 4.71 1.15
N VAL A 399 1.68 4.77 0.16
CA VAL A 399 2.02 5.01 -1.25
C VAL A 399 1.15 6.12 -1.86
N PRO A 400 1.45 7.40 -1.62
CA PRO A 400 0.58 8.51 -2.03
C PRO A 400 0.32 8.61 -3.54
N PHE A 401 1.22 8.15 -4.40
CA PHE A 401 0.99 8.07 -5.84
C PHE A 401 -0.11 7.08 -6.24
N LEU A 402 -0.48 6.16 -5.36
CA LEU A 402 -1.56 5.19 -5.55
C LEU A 402 -2.82 5.54 -4.72
N ASP A 403 -2.86 6.73 -4.15
CA ASP A 403 -4.06 7.26 -3.49
C ASP A 403 -5.23 7.33 -4.48
N LYS A 404 -6.44 6.88 -4.05
CA LYS A 404 -7.63 6.78 -4.90
C LYS A 404 -7.97 8.10 -5.59
N GLU A 405 -7.96 9.21 -4.84
CA GLU A 405 -8.33 10.53 -5.36
C GLU A 405 -7.21 11.13 -6.22
N PHE A 406 -5.94 10.88 -5.86
CA PHE A 406 -4.82 11.26 -6.73
C PHE A 406 -4.87 10.53 -8.07
N LEU A 407 -5.19 9.24 -8.08
CA LEU A 407 -5.33 8.46 -9.31
C LEU A 407 -6.45 8.98 -10.20
N GLU A 408 -7.58 9.48 -9.63
CA GLU A 408 -8.65 10.11 -10.42
C GLU A 408 -8.15 11.36 -11.17
N VAL A 409 -7.22 12.11 -10.60
CA VAL A 409 -6.60 13.25 -11.28
C VAL A 409 -5.56 12.77 -12.29
N ALA A 410 -4.60 11.96 -11.86
CA ALA A 410 -3.42 11.60 -12.65
C ALA A 410 -3.74 10.68 -13.84
N MET A 411 -4.70 9.75 -13.68
CA MET A 411 -5.08 8.83 -14.75
C MET A 411 -6.08 9.43 -15.75
N CYS A 412 -6.77 10.50 -15.36
CA CYS A 412 -7.61 11.27 -16.28
C CYS A 412 -6.83 12.24 -17.18
N ILE A 413 -5.52 12.42 -16.99
CA ILE A 413 -4.68 13.26 -17.87
C ILE A 413 -4.60 12.64 -19.26
N ASP A 414 -4.73 13.47 -20.30
CA ASP A 414 -4.45 13.05 -21.69
C ASP A 414 -3.08 12.36 -21.75
N PRO A 415 -3.02 11.11 -22.19
CA PRO A 415 -1.76 10.36 -22.28
C PRO A 415 -0.68 11.05 -23.12
N GLU A 416 -1.05 11.86 -24.14
CA GLU A 416 -0.09 12.66 -24.90
C GLU A 416 0.72 13.62 -24.00
N GLN A 417 0.10 14.14 -22.96
CA GLN A 417 0.76 15.06 -22.02
C GLN A 417 1.75 14.33 -21.08
N LYS A 418 1.59 13.02 -20.92
CA LYS A 418 2.49 12.16 -20.11
C LYS A 418 3.59 11.52 -20.94
N MET A 419 3.43 11.41 -22.26
CA MET A 419 4.43 10.83 -23.15
C MET A 419 5.71 11.66 -23.17
N CYS A 420 6.83 10.98 -23.39
CA CYS A 420 8.17 11.56 -23.48
C CYS A 420 8.86 11.20 -24.80
N PRO A 421 8.37 11.67 -25.96
CA PRO A 421 8.95 11.35 -27.24
C PRO A 421 10.33 12.03 -27.43
N GLY A 422 11.24 11.31 -28.08
CA GLY A 422 12.55 11.83 -28.45
C GLY A 422 13.44 12.13 -27.25
N LYS A 423 13.80 13.40 -27.04
CA LYS A 423 14.67 13.86 -25.95
C LYS A 423 13.93 14.40 -24.73
N VAL A 424 12.60 14.28 -24.69
CA VAL A 424 11.82 14.72 -23.53
C VAL A 424 12.10 13.78 -22.38
N ILE A 425 12.41 14.35 -21.21
CA ILE A 425 12.64 13.56 -19.99
C ILE A 425 11.31 12.97 -19.49
N GLU A 426 11.37 11.75 -18.96
CA GLU A 426 10.22 11.08 -18.37
C GLU A 426 9.63 11.87 -17.18
N LYS A 427 8.31 11.74 -16.95
CA LYS A 427 7.57 12.42 -15.88
C LYS A 427 7.68 13.95 -15.89
N LYS A 428 7.82 14.57 -17.05
CA LYS A 428 7.98 16.02 -17.20
C LYS A 428 6.94 16.81 -16.38
N LEU A 429 5.67 16.42 -16.43
CA LEU A 429 4.58 17.05 -15.66
C LEU A 429 4.82 17.03 -14.14
N VAL A 430 5.32 15.91 -13.60
CA VAL A 430 5.66 15.82 -12.18
C VAL A 430 6.83 16.72 -11.85
N ARG A 431 7.85 16.77 -12.71
CA ARG A 431 9.02 17.63 -12.50
C ARG A 431 8.63 19.12 -12.47
N GLU A 432 7.86 19.57 -13.45
CA GLU A 432 7.31 20.95 -13.51
C GLU A 432 6.41 21.26 -12.32
N ALA A 433 5.60 20.29 -11.87
CA ALA A 433 4.73 20.43 -10.71
C ALA A 433 5.51 20.71 -9.41
N PHE A 434 6.73 20.20 -9.28
CA PHE A 434 7.51 20.26 -8.04
C PHE A 434 8.82 21.04 -8.15
N GLU A 435 8.90 21.96 -9.11
CA GLU A 435 9.99 22.95 -9.14
C GLU A 435 10.08 23.72 -7.80
N GLY A 436 11.31 23.80 -7.27
CA GLY A 436 11.59 24.45 -5.99
C GLY A 436 11.31 23.62 -4.73
N TYR A 437 10.77 22.38 -4.86
CA TYR A 437 10.55 21.47 -3.71
C TYR A 437 11.77 20.65 -3.37
N ILE A 438 12.58 20.33 -4.36
CA ILE A 438 13.78 19.50 -4.26
C ILE A 438 14.92 20.11 -5.08
N PRO A 439 16.20 19.71 -4.88
CA PRO A 439 17.31 20.22 -5.67
C PRO A 439 17.13 19.97 -7.18
N GLU A 440 17.48 20.97 -8.00
CA GLU A 440 17.39 20.84 -9.47
C GLU A 440 18.22 19.68 -10.01
N SER A 441 19.36 19.37 -9.40
CA SER A 441 20.21 18.23 -9.75
C SER A 441 19.53 16.85 -9.58
N VAL A 442 18.47 16.79 -8.78
CA VAL A 442 17.63 15.60 -8.59
C VAL A 442 16.34 15.74 -9.40
N LEU A 443 15.74 16.92 -9.41
CA LEU A 443 14.50 17.20 -10.14
C LEU A 443 14.62 16.87 -11.63
N TRP A 444 15.75 17.18 -12.26
CA TRP A 444 16.00 16.95 -13.70
C TRP A 444 16.97 15.80 -13.98
N ARG A 445 17.26 14.96 -12.98
CA ARG A 445 18.05 13.73 -13.16
C ARG A 445 17.21 12.68 -13.90
N GLN A 446 17.83 12.00 -14.89
CA GLN A 446 17.24 10.87 -15.56
C GLN A 446 16.98 9.72 -14.57
N LYS A 447 15.88 9.00 -14.77
CA LYS A 447 15.50 7.84 -13.95
C LYS A 447 16.56 6.74 -13.93
N GLU A 448 16.91 6.28 -12.73
CA GLU A 448 17.55 5.00 -12.46
C GLU A 448 16.58 4.06 -11.73
N GLN A 449 16.67 2.76 -11.97
CA GLN A 449 15.87 1.79 -11.24
C GLN A 449 16.42 1.63 -9.81
N PHE A 450 15.54 1.43 -8.83
CA PHE A 450 15.94 1.28 -7.42
C PHE A 450 17.01 0.19 -7.23
N SER A 451 16.84 -0.96 -7.89
CA SER A 451 17.81 -2.06 -7.79
C SER A 451 19.19 -1.71 -8.35
N ASP A 452 19.28 -0.80 -9.31
CA ASP A 452 20.55 -0.36 -9.93
C ASP A 452 21.21 0.71 -9.07
N GLY A 453 20.40 1.63 -8.52
CA GLY A 453 20.85 2.69 -7.61
C GLY A 453 21.40 2.20 -6.27
N VAL A 454 20.97 1.02 -5.82
CA VAL A 454 21.50 0.33 -4.62
C VAL A 454 22.96 -0.12 -4.80
N GLY A 455 23.36 -0.44 -6.04
CA GLY A 455 24.73 -0.84 -6.40
C GLY A 455 24.76 -1.99 -7.43
N TYR A 456 25.43 -1.77 -8.53
CA TYR A 456 25.50 -2.72 -9.65
C TYR A 456 26.09 -4.10 -9.27
N SER A 457 27.08 -4.13 -8.37
CA SER A 457 27.67 -5.39 -7.91
C SER A 457 26.67 -6.33 -7.21
N TRP A 458 25.62 -5.80 -6.63
CA TRP A 458 24.54 -6.60 -6.04
C TRP A 458 23.85 -7.52 -7.06
N ILE A 459 23.57 -6.99 -8.25
CA ILE A 459 22.89 -7.73 -9.31
C ILE A 459 23.74 -8.88 -9.84
N ASP A 460 25.02 -8.60 -10.11
CA ASP A 460 25.93 -9.57 -10.72
C ASP A 460 26.25 -10.71 -9.74
N THR A 461 26.54 -10.37 -8.48
CA THR A 461 26.81 -11.39 -7.45
C THR A 461 25.57 -12.25 -7.16
N LEU A 462 24.37 -11.67 -7.15
CA LEU A 462 23.13 -12.44 -6.96
C LEU A 462 22.92 -13.47 -8.09
N LYS A 463 23.23 -13.10 -9.34
CA LYS A 463 23.17 -14.04 -10.48
C LYS A 463 24.17 -15.17 -10.33
N GLU A 464 25.40 -14.88 -9.92
CA GLU A 464 26.46 -15.86 -9.72
C GLU A 464 26.11 -16.85 -8.59
N ASP A 465 25.61 -16.33 -7.45
CA ASP A 465 25.20 -17.16 -6.31
C ASP A 465 24.02 -18.08 -6.67
N CYS A 466 23.00 -17.54 -7.34
CA CYS A 466 21.89 -18.34 -7.80
C CYS A 466 22.29 -19.44 -8.80
N ALA A 467 23.20 -19.13 -9.73
CA ALA A 467 23.72 -20.11 -10.69
C ALA A 467 24.53 -21.22 -10.04
N GLN A 468 25.17 -20.95 -8.89
CA GLN A 468 25.89 -21.96 -8.11
C GLN A 468 24.96 -22.80 -7.23
N ALA A 469 23.86 -22.21 -6.74
CA ALA A 469 22.94 -22.85 -5.82
C ALA A 469 21.89 -23.75 -6.51
N VAL A 470 21.61 -23.53 -7.78
CA VAL A 470 20.59 -24.24 -8.56
C VAL A 470 21.24 -24.82 -9.80
N SER A 471 21.16 -26.14 -9.96
CA SER A 471 21.60 -26.82 -11.20
C SER A 471 20.59 -26.58 -12.33
N ASP A 472 21.06 -26.65 -13.58
CA ASP A 472 20.20 -26.58 -14.77
C ASP A 472 19.44 -27.91 -15.03
N GLU A 473 19.49 -28.88 -14.11
CA GLU A 473 18.78 -30.18 -14.17
C GLU A 473 17.48 -30.17 -13.39
#